data_e107930689d786b9390ec7fff0035f09
#
_entry.id   e107930689d786b9390ec7fff0035f09
#
_cell.length_a   1.000
_cell.length_b   1.000
_cell.length_c   1.000
_cell.angle_alpha   90.00
_cell.angle_beta   90.00
_cell.angle_gamma   90.00
#
_symmetry.space_group_name_H-M   'P 1'
#
loop_
_entity.id
_entity.type
_entity.pdbx_description
1 polymer ?
#
loop_
_entity_poly.entity_id
_entity_poly.type
_entity_poly.pdbx_seq_one_letter_code
_entity_poly.pdbx_strand_id
1 'polypeptide(L)'
;MTLSEFDNVIELVISFLEQDCIINPELYRKSGEDFEPCVKRAVDFALEELGLPDEVDYTPGGHGFPDIVIVGADGNKYGIEVKSSSSAGRSWRINGNSILGSTRVPGIRKNMIVFGKVRGADSLFRAKEYEKCISNVVVTHSPRYLIDLDIDDGNSFFDRANLSYNDISESDQPIKMITDYFLSIGQTAWWLAESTPAAIQMFGNLPVVQKGQLMGHAFVYFPEIFSNSGVKFYRYMSWLASENSIVDPALRDRFTAGGRADVSLEHVIYEKLPRIFTNLHNYRKYVIDEIRNADSDKLNDAWNQIPATDLNDRIRQWAIVVAALIPDEGMEHLHKEQMLIDIVTDPIE
;
A
#
# COMPACT_ATOMS: atom_id res chain seq x y z
N MET A 1 9.62 -22.55 -22.06
CA MET A 1 8.22 -22.21 -22.42
C MET A 1 8.19 -21.03 -23.37
N THR A 2 7.39 -21.09 -24.42
CA THR A 2 7.09 -20.00 -25.35
C THR A 2 5.91 -19.15 -24.87
N LEU A 3 5.68 -17.98 -25.49
CA LEU A 3 4.51 -17.15 -25.20
C LEU A 3 3.19 -17.87 -25.49
N SER A 4 3.13 -18.65 -26.59
CA SER A 4 1.92 -19.43 -26.92
C SER A 4 1.66 -20.56 -25.94
N GLU A 5 2.70 -21.26 -25.46
CA GLU A 5 2.56 -22.27 -24.41
C GLU A 5 2.05 -21.64 -23.11
N PHE A 6 2.56 -20.45 -22.75
CA PHE A 6 2.08 -19.74 -21.58
C PHE A 6 0.60 -19.32 -21.70
N ASP A 7 0.17 -18.89 -22.89
CA ASP A 7 -1.26 -18.58 -23.13
C ASP A 7 -2.13 -19.85 -22.97
N ASN A 8 -1.68 -21.01 -23.45
CA ASN A 8 -2.37 -22.28 -23.25
C ASN A 8 -2.41 -22.68 -21.76
N VAL A 9 -1.34 -22.44 -20.99
CA VAL A 9 -1.35 -22.64 -19.53
C VAL A 9 -2.46 -21.81 -18.89
N ILE A 10 -2.58 -20.54 -19.24
CA ILE A 10 -3.60 -19.64 -18.68
C ILE A 10 -5.03 -20.11 -19.04
N GLU A 11 -5.26 -20.57 -20.26
CA GLU A 11 -6.57 -21.11 -20.65
C GLU A 11 -6.94 -22.34 -19.81
N LEU A 12 -5.99 -23.27 -19.61
CA LEU A 12 -6.19 -24.44 -18.75
C LEU A 12 -6.38 -24.06 -17.28
N VAL A 13 -5.65 -23.08 -16.79
CA VAL A 13 -5.82 -22.54 -15.41
C VAL A 13 -7.25 -22.08 -15.20
N ILE A 14 -7.81 -21.29 -16.11
CA ILE A 14 -9.21 -20.83 -15.99
C ILE A 14 -10.18 -21.99 -16.05
N SER A 15 -10.02 -22.92 -17.00
CA SER A 15 -10.87 -24.10 -17.12
C SER A 15 -10.82 -24.99 -15.87
N PHE A 16 -9.64 -25.19 -15.29
CA PHE A 16 -9.49 -25.93 -14.04
C PHE A 16 -10.24 -25.25 -12.89
N LEU A 17 -10.05 -23.93 -12.71
CA LEU A 17 -10.71 -23.17 -11.63
C LEU A 17 -12.22 -23.22 -11.73
N GLU A 18 -12.79 -23.15 -12.95
CA GLU A 18 -14.24 -23.25 -13.21
C GLU A 18 -14.79 -24.62 -12.83
N GLN A 19 -14.06 -25.70 -13.04
CA GLN A 19 -14.45 -27.04 -12.66
C GLN A 19 -14.23 -27.32 -11.17
N ASP A 20 -13.05 -26.93 -10.65
CA ASP A 20 -12.66 -27.20 -9.27
C ASP A 20 -13.54 -26.44 -8.26
N CYS A 21 -14.04 -25.24 -8.58
CA CYS A 21 -14.93 -24.51 -7.69
C CYS A 21 -16.30 -25.20 -7.52
N ILE A 22 -16.73 -26.01 -8.49
CA ILE A 22 -17.95 -26.81 -8.40
C ILE A 22 -17.72 -28.05 -7.53
N ILE A 23 -16.53 -28.67 -7.66
CA ILE A 23 -16.18 -29.90 -6.94
C ILE A 23 -15.80 -29.59 -5.48
N ASN A 24 -15.02 -28.51 -5.26
CA ASN A 24 -14.47 -28.12 -3.98
C ASN A 24 -14.88 -26.68 -3.58
N PRO A 25 -16.19 -26.38 -3.44
CA PRO A 25 -16.69 -25.01 -3.28
C PRO A 25 -16.19 -24.32 -2.01
N GLU A 26 -15.79 -25.07 -0.98
CA GLU A 26 -15.26 -24.51 0.26
C GLU A 26 -13.94 -23.79 0.09
N LEU A 27 -13.12 -24.16 -0.92
CA LEU A 27 -11.85 -23.51 -1.22
C LEU A 27 -12.02 -22.12 -1.87
N TYR A 28 -13.21 -21.84 -2.39
CA TYR A 28 -13.53 -20.63 -3.14
C TYR A 28 -14.49 -19.69 -2.38
N ARG A 29 -14.47 -19.72 -1.04
CA ARG A 29 -15.36 -18.89 -0.21
C ARG A 29 -14.70 -17.59 0.25
N LYS A 30 -13.37 -17.55 0.29
CA LYS A 30 -12.61 -16.41 0.79
C LYS A 30 -11.76 -15.80 -0.33
N SER A 31 -11.69 -14.47 -0.34
CA SER A 31 -10.85 -13.69 -1.25
C SER A 31 -9.51 -13.32 -0.60
N GLY A 32 -8.60 -12.78 -1.40
CA GLY A 32 -7.27 -12.42 -0.97
C GLY A 32 -6.31 -13.63 -1.02
N GLU A 33 -5.44 -13.74 -0.05
CA GLU A 33 -4.39 -14.76 0.02
C GLU A 33 -4.93 -16.21 0.03
N ASP A 34 -6.17 -16.43 0.48
CA ASP A 34 -6.82 -17.75 0.46
C ASP A 34 -7.09 -18.27 -0.97
N PHE A 35 -7.14 -17.40 -1.99
CA PHE A 35 -7.36 -17.79 -3.39
C PHE A 35 -6.06 -18.13 -4.15
N GLU A 36 -4.92 -17.61 -3.74
CA GLU A 36 -3.64 -17.86 -4.40
C GLU A 36 -3.28 -19.36 -4.49
N PRO A 37 -3.45 -20.18 -3.43
CA PRO A 37 -3.21 -21.62 -3.51
C PRO A 37 -4.09 -22.34 -4.53
N CYS A 38 -5.30 -21.85 -4.78
CA CYS A 38 -6.18 -22.43 -5.79
C CYS A 38 -5.61 -22.19 -7.20
N VAL A 39 -5.13 -20.98 -7.46
CA VAL A 39 -4.49 -20.64 -8.74
C VAL A 39 -3.18 -21.43 -8.91
N LYS A 40 -2.38 -21.55 -7.84
CA LYS A 40 -1.14 -22.35 -7.88
C LYS A 40 -1.41 -23.81 -8.26
N ARG A 41 -2.42 -24.47 -7.66
CA ARG A 41 -2.82 -25.82 -8.04
C ARG A 41 -3.28 -25.92 -9.50
N ALA A 42 -4.02 -24.90 -9.97
CA ALA A 42 -4.43 -24.84 -11.38
C ALA A 42 -3.24 -24.71 -12.33
N VAL A 43 -2.21 -23.96 -11.94
CA VAL A 43 -0.95 -23.85 -12.71
C VAL A 43 -0.22 -25.19 -12.76
N ASP A 44 -0.08 -25.89 -11.63
CA ASP A 44 0.55 -27.20 -11.60
C ASP A 44 -0.16 -28.19 -12.51
N PHE A 45 -1.50 -28.23 -12.42
CA PHE A 45 -2.31 -29.08 -13.29
C PHE A 45 -2.10 -28.74 -14.78
N ALA A 46 -2.10 -27.44 -15.12
CA ALA A 46 -1.93 -27.03 -16.52
C ALA A 46 -0.55 -27.39 -17.09
N LEU A 47 0.50 -27.25 -16.28
CA LEU A 47 1.86 -27.63 -16.68
C LEU A 47 1.97 -29.16 -16.88
N GLU A 48 1.36 -29.96 -16.01
CA GLU A 48 1.32 -31.42 -16.12
C GLU A 48 0.56 -31.87 -17.37
N GLU A 49 -0.62 -31.32 -17.63
CA GLU A 49 -1.45 -31.64 -18.81
C GLU A 49 -0.76 -31.29 -20.13
N LEU A 50 0.01 -30.19 -20.16
CA LEU A 50 0.76 -29.79 -21.35
C LEU A 50 2.14 -30.48 -21.46
N GLY A 51 2.52 -31.28 -20.46
CA GLY A 51 3.83 -31.93 -20.41
C GLY A 51 5.00 -30.93 -20.37
N LEU A 52 4.80 -29.77 -19.77
CA LEU A 52 5.83 -28.73 -19.64
C LEU A 52 6.64 -28.96 -18.36
N PRO A 53 7.96 -29.16 -18.45
CA PRO A 53 8.84 -29.42 -17.30
C PRO A 53 9.27 -28.10 -16.62
N ASP A 54 8.39 -27.13 -16.57
CA ASP A 54 8.68 -25.79 -16.07
C ASP A 54 8.52 -25.73 -14.55
N GLU A 55 9.31 -24.89 -13.88
CA GLU A 55 9.37 -24.77 -12.44
C GLU A 55 8.46 -23.62 -11.97
N VAL A 56 7.70 -23.84 -10.89
CA VAL A 56 6.80 -22.83 -10.33
C VAL A 56 7.39 -22.27 -9.04
N ASP A 57 7.77 -20.98 -9.06
CA ASP A 57 8.18 -20.23 -7.90
C ASP A 57 6.96 -19.53 -7.29
N TYR A 58 6.57 -20.00 -6.11
CA TYR A 58 5.45 -19.48 -5.35
C TYR A 58 5.72 -19.54 -3.86
N THR A 59 5.58 -18.42 -3.18
CA THR A 59 5.72 -18.34 -1.71
C THR A 59 4.39 -17.89 -1.11
N PRO A 60 3.67 -18.75 -0.37
CA PRO A 60 2.41 -18.40 0.26
C PRO A 60 2.55 -17.18 1.18
N GLY A 61 1.68 -16.17 1.03
CA GLY A 61 1.76 -14.93 1.80
C GLY A 61 3.01 -14.08 1.49
N GLY A 62 3.71 -14.37 0.41
CA GLY A 62 4.82 -13.57 -0.09
C GLY A 62 4.35 -12.18 -0.54
N HIS A 63 5.24 -11.20 -0.47
CA HIS A 63 4.95 -9.84 -0.96
C HIS A 63 5.62 -9.56 -2.31
N GLY A 64 5.93 -10.64 -3.07
CA GLY A 64 6.47 -10.55 -4.42
C GLY A 64 5.44 -10.04 -5.42
N PHE A 65 5.90 -9.51 -6.53
CA PHE A 65 5.08 -9.21 -7.70
C PHE A 65 5.79 -9.76 -8.94
N PRO A 66 5.14 -10.59 -9.72
CA PRO A 66 3.80 -11.20 -9.53
C PRO A 66 3.78 -12.29 -8.44
N ASP A 67 2.59 -12.73 -8.02
CA ASP A 67 2.39 -13.70 -6.93
C ASP A 67 2.93 -15.11 -7.28
N ILE A 68 2.84 -15.52 -8.55
CA ILE A 68 3.33 -16.80 -9.07
C ILE A 68 4.25 -16.55 -10.27
N VAL A 69 5.40 -17.17 -10.27
CA VAL A 69 6.35 -17.11 -11.39
C VAL A 69 6.60 -18.50 -11.93
N ILE A 70 6.41 -18.68 -13.23
CA ILE A 70 6.77 -19.91 -13.95
C ILE A 70 8.11 -19.68 -14.64
N VAL A 71 9.09 -20.51 -14.31
CA VAL A 71 10.44 -20.47 -14.88
C VAL A 71 10.56 -21.57 -15.92
N GLY A 72 10.60 -21.21 -17.18
CA GLY A 72 10.76 -22.14 -18.28
C GLY A 72 12.13 -22.82 -18.27
N ALA A 73 12.23 -24.00 -18.84
CA ALA A 73 13.49 -24.73 -19.01
C ALA A 73 14.57 -23.93 -19.78
N ASP A 74 14.15 -22.93 -20.57
CA ASP A 74 14.99 -21.98 -21.29
C ASP A 74 15.41 -20.76 -20.45
N GLY A 75 15.02 -20.72 -19.16
CA GLY A 75 15.27 -19.61 -18.23
C GLY A 75 14.33 -18.41 -18.39
N ASN A 76 13.40 -18.44 -19.34
CA ASN A 76 12.38 -17.39 -19.47
C ASN A 76 11.38 -17.44 -18.30
N LYS A 77 10.98 -16.28 -17.84
CA LYS A 77 10.03 -16.13 -16.72
C LYS A 77 8.70 -15.58 -17.18
N TYR A 78 7.64 -16.15 -16.64
CA TYR A 78 6.24 -15.74 -16.90
C TYR A 78 5.54 -15.56 -15.57
N GLY A 79 4.77 -14.47 -15.45
CA GLY A 79 4.15 -14.08 -14.19
C GLY A 79 2.64 -14.24 -14.19
N ILE A 80 2.10 -14.59 -13.02
CA ILE A 80 0.66 -14.58 -12.77
C ILE A 80 0.42 -13.79 -11.48
N GLU A 81 -0.22 -12.65 -11.63
CA GLU A 81 -0.73 -11.87 -10.50
C GLU A 81 -2.14 -12.36 -10.16
N VAL A 82 -2.37 -12.73 -8.92
CA VAL A 82 -3.65 -13.27 -8.46
C VAL A 82 -4.46 -12.16 -7.80
N LYS A 83 -5.70 -11.99 -8.26
CA LYS A 83 -6.64 -11.05 -7.64
C LYS A 83 -7.96 -11.75 -7.36
N SER A 84 -8.60 -11.38 -6.26
CA SER A 84 -9.90 -11.94 -5.94
C SER A 84 -10.81 -10.97 -5.21
N SER A 85 -12.11 -11.18 -5.33
CA SER A 85 -13.14 -10.42 -4.66
C SER A 85 -14.33 -11.34 -4.32
N SER A 86 -14.90 -11.18 -3.14
CA SER A 86 -16.17 -11.80 -2.74
C SER A 86 -17.38 -10.93 -3.09
N SER A 87 -17.18 -9.75 -3.68
CA SER A 87 -18.24 -8.81 -4.04
C SER A 87 -19.24 -9.41 -5.04
N ALA A 88 -20.53 -9.17 -4.81
CA ALA A 88 -21.62 -9.57 -5.70
C ALA A 88 -21.72 -8.69 -6.97
N GLY A 89 -20.97 -7.59 -7.04
CA GLY A 89 -21.00 -6.67 -8.16
C GLY A 89 -20.56 -7.29 -9.48
N ARG A 90 -21.01 -6.70 -10.61
CA ARG A 90 -20.63 -7.16 -11.95
C ARG A 90 -19.22 -6.72 -12.36
N SER A 91 -18.70 -5.65 -11.78
CA SER A 91 -17.41 -5.06 -12.14
C SER A 91 -16.23 -5.98 -11.82
N TRP A 92 -15.27 -6.07 -12.72
CA TRP A 92 -13.99 -6.77 -12.57
C TRP A 92 -12.86 -5.78 -12.28
N ARG A 93 -13.11 -4.88 -11.33
CA ARG A 93 -12.20 -3.79 -10.97
C ARG A 93 -11.66 -3.97 -9.55
N ILE A 94 -10.36 -3.78 -9.39
CA ILE A 94 -9.66 -3.86 -8.11
C ILE A 94 -8.39 -3.00 -8.15
N ASN A 95 -7.91 -2.57 -6.97
CA ASN A 95 -6.59 -1.93 -6.88
C ASN A 95 -5.48 -2.97 -7.08
N GLY A 96 -4.53 -2.64 -7.93
CA GLY A 96 -3.33 -3.41 -8.19
C GLY A 96 -2.19 -3.10 -7.23
N ASN A 97 -0.99 -3.53 -7.62
CA ASN A 97 0.24 -3.28 -6.87
C ASN A 97 0.64 -1.80 -6.89
N SER A 98 1.50 -1.43 -5.95
CA SER A 98 2.13 -0.10 -5.91
C SER A 98 3.09 0.09 -7.08
N ILE A 99 3.07 1.27 -7.68
CA ILE A 99 4.03 1.66 -8.71
C ILE A 99 5.45 1.73 -8.14
N LEU A 100 5.58 2.01 -6.86
CA LEU A 100 6.86 2.07 -6.14
C LEU A 100 7.23 0.76 -5.43
N GLY A 101 6.52 -0.34 -5.71
CA GLY A 101 6.81 -1.63 -5.09
C GLY A 101 8.24 -2.10 -5.39
N SER A 102 8.98 -2.46 -4.34
CA SER A 102 10.38 -2.91 -4.42
C SER A 102 10.55 -4.42 -4.57
N THR A 103 9.44 -5.18 -4.52
CA THR A 103 9.47 -6.66 -4.48
C THR A 103 9.16 -7.29 -5.83
N ARG A 104 9.55 -6.63 -6.94
CA ARG A 104 9.30 -7.11 -8.28
C ARG A 104 10.31 -8.18 -8.69
N VAL A 105 9.82 -9.25 -9.31
CA VAL A 105 10.67 -10.25 -9.92
C VAL A 105 11.18 -9.71 -11.27
N PRO A 106 12.49 -9.61 -11.48
CA PRO A 106 13.03 -9.09 -12.73
C PRO A 106 12.94 -10.12 -13.85
N GLY A 107 12.88 -9.64 -15.11
CA GLY A 107 12.96 -10.46 -16.30
C GLY A 107 11.68 -11.23 -16.65
N ILE A 108 10.52 -10.81 -16.16
CA ILE A 108 9.22 -11.36 -16.55
C ILE A 108 8.92 -10.95 -18.01
N ARG A 109 8.76 -11.94 -18.89
CA ARG A 109 8.46 -11.72 -20.31
C ARG A 109 7.02 -11.37 -20.60
N LYS A 110 6.10 -11.96 -19.83
CA LYS A 110 4.67 -11.71 -19.92
C LYS A 110 4.07 -11.90 -18.53
N ASN A 111 3.22 -10.97 -18.13
CA ASN A 111 2.51 -11.03 -16.87
C ASN A 111 1.00 -11.07 -17.13
N MET A 112 0.32 -12.04 -16.54
CA MET A 112 -1.14 -12.19 -16.62
C MET A 112 -1.76 -11.92 -15.26
N ILE A 113 -2.97 -11.37 -15.25
CA ILE A 113 -3.84 -11.40 -14.08
C ILE A 113 -4.77 -12.58 -14.18
N VAL A 114 -4.88 -13.33 -13.08
CA VAL A 114 -5.98 -14.28 -12.85
C VAL A 114 -6.86 -13.68 -11.75
N PHE A 115 -8.07 -13.30 -12.13
CA PHE A 115 -9.02 -12.67 -11.22
C PHE A 115 -10.21 -13.61 -10.94
N GLY A 116 -10.41 -13.95 -9.64
CA GLY A 116 -11.52 -14.75 -9.15
C GLY A 116 -12.59 -13.91 -8.45
N LYS A 117 -13.85 -14.02 -8.86
CA LYS A 117 -15.00 -13.66 -8.04
C LYS A 117 -15.41 -14.88 -7.26
N VAL A 118 -14.86 -15.03 -6.05
CA VAL A 118 -14.97 -16.25 -5.24
C VAL A 118 -16.26 -16.29 -4.45
N ARG A 119 -17.11 -17.30 -4.72
CA ARG A 119 -18.44 -17.50 -4.15
C ARG A 119 -18.81 -18.98 -4.00
N GLY A 120 -17.86 -19.81 -3.64
CA GLY A 120 -18.05 -21.26 -3.64
C GLY A 120 -18.25 -21.78 -5.07
N ALA A 121 -19.28 -22.60 -5.27
CA ALA A 121 -19.60 -23.18 -6.59
C ALA A 121 -20.03 -22.15 -7.65
N ASP A 122 -20.46 -20.95 -7.25
CA ASP A 122 -20.89 -19.86 -8.14
C ASP A 122 -19.71 -18.89 -8.46
N SER A 123 -18.48 -19.32 -8.25
CA SER A 123 -17.29 -18.53 -8.56
C SER A 123 -17.13 -18.34 -10.05
N LEU A 124 -16.58 -17.17 -10.42
CA LEU A 124 -16.29 -16.82 -11.80
C LEU A 124 -14.82 -16.40 -11.90
N PHE A 125 -14.18 -16.75 -13.01
CA PHE A 125 -12.76 -16.49 -13.21
C PHE A 125 -12.53 -15.84 -14.56
N ARG A 126 -11.54 -14.91 -14.60
CA ARG A 126 -11.05 -14.31 -15.84
C ARG A 126 -9.54 -14.15 -15.78
N ALA A 127 -8.93 -14.23 -16.93
CA ALA A 127 -7.53 -13.85 -17.11
C ALA A 127 -7.40 -12.77 -18.17
N LYS A 128 -6.47 -11.85 -17.98
CA LYS A 128 -6.09 -10.83 -18.95
C LYS A 128 -4.62 -10.46 -18.77
N GLU A 129 -3.96 -10.06 -19.85
CA GLU A 129 -2.60 -9.54 -19.76
C GLU A 129 -2.54 -8.29 -18.90
N TYR A 130 -1.54 -8.21 -18.00
CA TYR A 130 -1.46 -7.19 -16.96
C TYR A 130 -1.56 -5.77 -17.53
N GLU A 131 -0.73 -5.46 -18.53
CA GLU A 131 -0.72 -4.13 -19.13
C GLU A 131 -2.06 -3.76 -19.77
N LYS A 132 -2.74 -4.74 -20.36
CA LYS A 132 -4.01 -4.53 -21.07
C LYS A 132 -5.23 -4.33 -20.16
N CYS A 133 -5.09 -4.62 -18.86
CA CYS A 133 -6.18 -4.43 -17.92
C CYS A 133 -5.94 -3.30 -16.92
N ILE A 134 -4.84 -2.56 -17.03
CA ILE A 134 -4.62 -1.37 -16.21
C ILE A 134 -5.43 -0.21 -16.78
N SER A 135 -6.50 0.16 -16.11
CA SER A 135 -7.40 1.23 -16.56
C SER A 135 -6.88 2.63 -16.20
N ASN A 136 -6.17 2.76 -15.09
CA ASN A 136 -5.68 4.05 -14.60
C ASN A 136 -4.62 3.86 -13.52
N VAL A 137 -4.05 4.98 -13.08
CA VAL A 137 -3.28 5.06 -11.85
C VAL A 137 -4.11 5.83 -10.83
N VAL A 138 -4.28 5.25 -9.66
CA VAL A 138 -5.00 5.86 -8.54
C VAL A 138 -4.08 6.02 -7.35
N VAL A 139 -4.31 7.06 -6.56
CA VAL A 139 -3.57 7.27 -5.32
C VAL A 139 -4.50 6.98 -4.15
N THR A 140 -4.17 5.94 -3.40
CA THR A 140 -4.84 5.61 -2.14
C THR A 140 -3.98 6.10 -0.97
N HIS A 141 -2.93 5.41 -0.65
CA HIS A 141 -1.84 5.80 0.27
C HIS A 141 -0.47 5.79 -0.46
N SER A 142 -0.41 5.18 -1.62
CA SER A 142 0.66 5.25 -2.62
C SER A 142 0.03 5.18 -4.00
N PRO A 143 0.71 5.66 -5.05
CA PRO A 143 0.26 5.44 -6.41
C PRO A 143 0.17 3.95 -6.72
N ARG A 144 -1.01 3.50 -7.17
CA ARG A 144 -1.31 2.12 -7.52
C ARG A 144 -1.93 2.03 -8.89
N TYR A 145 -1.69 0.94 -9.55
CA TYR A 145 -2.44 0.61 -10.74
C TYR A 145 -3.90 0.29 -10.38
N LEU A 146 -4.83 0.73 -11.20
CA LEU A 146 -6.23 0.35 -11.13
C LEU A 146 -6.50 -0.70 -12.21
N ILE A 147 -6.71 -1.92 -11.78
CA ILE A 147 -7.02 -3.06 -12.62
C ILE A 147 -8.51 -3.03 -12.98
N ASP A 148 -8.81 -3.20 -14.25
CA ASP A 148 -10.17 -3.34 -14.76
C ASP A 148 -10.15 -4.29 -15.99
N LEU A 149 -10.66 -5.50 -15.82
CA LEU A 149 -10.66 -6.48 -16.90
C LEU A 149 -11.75 -6.19 -17.97
N ASP A 150 -12.66 -5.26 -17.70
CA ASP A 150 -13.74 -4.90 -18.63
C ASP A 150 -13.31 -3.81 -19.63
N ILE A 151 -12.10 -3.26 -19.55
CA ILE A 151 -11.62 -2.27 -20.54
C ILE A 151 -11.35 -2.95 -21.88
N ASP A 152 -11.69 -2.24 -22.96
CA ASP A 152 -11.41 -2.68 -24.33
C ASP A 152 -9.89 -2.65 -24.61
N ASP A 153 -9.45 -3.50 -25.53
CA ASP A 153 -8.07 -3.51 -25.98
C ASP A 153 -7.70 -2.16 -26.64
N GLY A 154 -6.50 -1.69 -26.39
CA GLY A 154 -6.02 -0.37 -26.85
C GLY A 154 -6.46 0.80 -25.97
N ASN A 155 -7.21 0.56 -24.89
CA ASN A 155 -7.69 1.59 -23.97
C ASN A 155 -7.08 1.49 -22.56
N SER A 156 -6.02 0.69 -22.37
CA SER A 156 -5.31 0.66 -21.11
C SER A 156 -4.61 1.99 -20.80
N PHE A 157 -4.20 2.17 -19.55
CA PHE A 157 -3.35 3.30 -19.17
C PHE A 157 -2.06 3.32 -19.99
N PHE A 158 -1.45 2.16 -20.21
CA PHE A 158 -0.20 2.04 -20.96
C PHE A 158 -0.39 2.40 -22.45
N ASP A 159 -1.49 1.96 -23.06
CA ASP A 159 -1.83 2.33 -24.44
C ASP A 159 -1.98 3.85 -24.56
N ARG A 160 -2.75 4.48 -23.68
CA ARG A 160 -3.00 5.92 -23.72
C ARG A 160 -1.78 6.76 -23.39
N ALA A 161 -0.92 6.27 -22.51
CA ALA A 161 0.31 6.96 -22.11
C ALA A 161 1.47 6.73 -23.12
N ASN A 162 1.30 5.78 -24.05
CA ASN A 162 2.35 5.30 -24.94
C ASN A 162 3.61 4.86 -24.14
N LEU A 163 3.39 4.09 -23.08
CA LEU A 163 4.40 3.53 -22.18
C LEU A 163 4.17 2.03 -22.06
N SER A 164 5.22 1.29 -21.67
CA SER A 164 5.10 -0.09 -21.22
C SER A 164 5.19 -0.18 -19.70
N TYR A 165 4.78 -1.32 -19.15
CA TYR A 165 5.01 -1.62 -17.73
C TYR A 165 6.50 -1.59 -17.38
N ASN A 166 7.36 -2.09 -18.27
CA ASN A 166 8.80 -2.11 -18.06
C ASN A 166 9.39 -0.69 -18.06
N ASP A 167 8.94 0.22 -18.91
CA ASP A 167 9.40 1.61 -18.92
C ASP A 167 9.22 2.26 -17.55
N ILE A 168 8.07 2.02 -16.91
CA ILE A 168 7.79 2.57 -15.58
C ILE A 168 8.53 1.79 -14.49
N SER A 169 8.54 0.45 -14.57
CA SER A 169 9.08 -0.41 -13.52
C SER A 169 10.61 -0.36 -13.40
N GLU A 170 11.31 -0.10 -14.49
CA GLU A 170 12.76 -0.01 -14.56
C GLU A 170 13.27 1.43 -14.46
N SER A 171 12.37 2.40 -14.43
CA SER A 171 12.72 3.82 -14.34
C SER A 171 13.20 4.20 -12.94
N ASP A 172 14.21 5.03 -12.86
CA ASP A 172 14.63 5.69 -11.62
C ASP A 172 13.61 6.74 -11.13
N GLN A 173 12.69 7.18 -12.02
CA GLN A 173 11.69 8.22 -11.75
C GLN A 173 10.28 7.81 -12.22
N PRO A 174 9.73 6.69 -11.76
CA PRO A 174 8.45 6.17 -12.24
C PRO A 174 7.28 7.14 -12.00
N ILE A 175 7.29 7.84 -10.86
CA ILE A 175 6.26 8.83 -10.52
C ILE A 175 6.30 10.02 -11.46
N LYS A 176 7.49 10.48 -11.83
CA LYS A 176 7.63 11.59 -12.77
C LYS A 176 7.04 11.25 -14.13
N MET A 177 7.30 10.06 -14.67
CA MET A 177 6.74 9.62 -15.95
C MET A 177 5.21 9.64 -15.96
N ILE A 178 4.60 9.15 -14.87
CA ILE A 178 3.15 9.13 -14.71
C ILE A 178 2.60 10.55 -14.54
N THR A 179 3.28 11.39 -13.75
CA THR A 179 2.92 12.79 -13.56
C THR A 179 2.95 13.56 -14.87
N ASP A 180 4.04 13.42 -15.64
CA ASP A 180 4.20 14.07 -16.93
C ASP A 180 3.07 13.67 -17.91
N TYR A 181 2.66 12.40 -17.90
CA TYR A 181 1.51 11.95 -18.69
C TYR A 181 0.21 12.64 -18.27
N PHE A 182 -0.14 12.62 -16.97
CA PHE A 182 -1.38 13.23 -16.49
C PHE A 182 -1.41 14.73 -16.74
N LEU A 183 -0.30 15.43 -16.55
CA LEU A 183 -0.18 16.85 -16.90
C LEU A 183 -0.40 17.09 -18.40
N SER A 184 0.14 16.22 -19.26
CA SER A 184 0.01 16.35 -20.71
C SER A 184 -1.44 16.25 -21.20
N ILE A 185 -2.30 15.53 -20.48
CA ILE A 185 -3.73 15.39 -20.80
C ILE A 185 -4.63 16.35 -19.99
N GLY A 186 -4.02 17.33 -19.28
CA GLY A 186 -4.74 18.34 -18.52
C GLY A 186 -5.48 17.79 -17.28
N GLN A 187 -5.11 16.61 -16.79
CA GLN A 187 -5.65 16.10 -15.54
C GLN A 187 -4.90 16.71 -14.36
N THR A 188 -5.67 17.30 -13.46
CA THR A 188 -5.19 17.73 -12.15
C THR A 188 -5.56 16.65 -11.12
N ALA A 189 -4.54 16.12 -10.43
CA ALA A 189 -4.74 15.32 -9.23
C ALA A 189 -4.10 16.06 -8.07
N TRP A 190 -4.59 15.86 -6.85
CA TRP A 190 -4.04 16.52 -5.66
C TRP A 190 -2.51 16.28 -5.47
N TRP A 191 -1.97 15.24 -6.06
CA TRP A 191 -0.54 14.92 -6.09
C TRP A 191 0.18 15.44 -7.35
N LEU A 192 -0.56 16.10 -8.27
CA LEU A 192 -0.07 16.84 -9.42
C LEU A 192 -0.25 18.33 -9.08
N ALA A 193 0.78 19.01 -8.65
CA ALA A 193 0.69 20.44 -8.38
C ALA A 193 0.36 21.20 -9.68
N GLU A 194 -0.62 22.10 -9.63
CA GLU A 194 -0.99 22.98 -10.77
C GLU A 194 0.15 23.94 -11.15
N SER A 195 1.00 24.25 -10.19
CA SER A 195 2.28 24.95 -10.43
C SER A 195 3.38 24.07 -9.85
N THR A 196 4.30 23.63 -10.68
CA THR A 196 5.50 22.95 -10.18
C THR A 196 6.25 23.95 -9.32
N PRO A 197 6.28 23.81 -7.97
CA PRO A 197 7.25 24.55 -7.20
C PRO A 197 8.62 24.21 -7.79
N ALA A 198 9.56 25.14 -7.78
CA ALA A 198 10.86 24.98 -8.43
C ALA A 198 11.64 23.72 -8.01
N ALA A 199 11.17 22.99 -6.97
CA ALA A 199 11.60 21.64 -6.59
C ALA A 199 10.56 20.95 -5.70
N ILE A 200 9.76 20.02 -6.24
CA ILE A 200 9.06 19.02 -5.43
C ILE A 200 10.09 18.04 -4.87
N GLN A 201 10.13 17.90 -3.57
CA GLN A 201 11.05 16.99 -2.90
C GLN A 201 10.31 15.68 -2.50
N MET A 202 10.98 14.55 -2.71
CA MET A 202 10.50 13.29 -2.17
C MET A 202 10.88 13.20 -0.69
N PHE A 203 9.91 12.89 0.16
CA PHE A 203 10.17 12.72 1.60
C PHE A 203 11.34 11.77 1.87
N GLY A 204 11.44 10.67 1.10
CA GLY A 204 12.52 9.70 1.20
C GLY A 204 13.93 10.29 1.05
N ASN A 205 14.07 11.36 0.28
CA ASN A 205 15.35 12.00 -0.06
C ASN A 205 15.74 13.14 0.89
N LEU A 206 14.85 13.51 1.84
CA LEU A 206 15.14 14.60 2.78
C LEU A 206 16.24 14.22 3.78
N PRO A 207 16.97 15.21 4.31
CA PRO A 207 17.87 15.00 5.44
C PRO A 207 17.14 14.41 6.66
N VAL A 208 17.86 13.62 7.47
CA VAL A 208 17.30 12.93 8.65
C VAL A 208 16.63 13.92 9.61
N VAL A 209 17.24 15.08 9.85
CA VAL A 209 16.69 16.11 10.73
C VAL A 209 15.37 16.65 10.20
N GLN A 210 15.29 16.96 8.92
CA GLN A 210 14.06 17.45 8.29
C GLN A 210 12.94 16.40 8.31
N LYS A 211 13.27 15.13 8.05
CA LYS A 211 12.30 14.01 8.23
C LYS A 211 11.79 13.98 9.66
N GLY A 212 12.68 14.10 10.64
CA GLY A 212 12.31 14.11 12.05
C GLY A 212 11.34 15.25 12.39
N GLN A 213 11.62 16.46 11.93
CA GLN A 213 10.76 17.63 12.13
C GLN A 213 9.36 17.43 11.51
N LEU A 214 9.30 16.94 10.27
CA LEU A 214 8.04 16.66 9.60
C LEU A 214 7.24 15.55 10.30
N MET A 215 7.92 14.51 10.80
CA MET A 215 7.26 13.45 11.59
C MET A 215 6.75 13.97 12.94
N GLY A 216 7.52 14.81 13.63
CA GLY A 216 7.09 15.50 14.84
C GLY A 216 5.86 16.36 14.59
N HIS A 217 5.88 17.14 13.53
CA HIS A 217 4.75 17.95 13.09
C HIS A 217 3.49 17.09 12.81
N ALA A 218 3.67 15.95 12.13
CA ALA A 218 2.57 15.02 11.89
C ALA A 218 1.91 14.54 13.17
N PHE A 219 2.69 14.10 14.14
CA PHE A 219 2.19 13.58 15.41
C PHE A 219 1.48 14.65 16.27
N VAL A 220 1.86 15.91 16.13
CA VAL A 220 1.30 17.01 16.94
C VAL A 220 0.06 17.61 16.30
N TYR A 221 0.06 17.91 15.00
CA TYR A 221 -1.01 18.67 14.34
C TYR A 221 -2.04 17.82 13.61
N PHE A 222 -1.78 16.52 13.45
CA PHE A 222 -2.68 15.60 12.75
C PHE A 222 -3.01 14.38 13.62
N PRO A 223 -3.64 14.58 14.80
CA PRO A 223 -3.88 13.50 15.75
C PRO A 223 -4.74 12.37 15.17
N GLU A 224 -5.51 12.62 14.11
CA GLU A 224 -6.28 11.60 13.40
C GLU A 224 -5.44 10.46 12.80
N ILE A 225 -4.13 10.63 12.65
CA ILE A 225 -3.22 9.56 12.19
C ILE A 225 -3.21 8.33 13.12
N PHE A 226 -3.59 8.51 14.39
CA PHE A 226 -3.73 7.42 15.35
C PHE A 226 -5.05 6.67 15.25
N SER A 227 -6.02 7.16 14.49
CA SER A 227 -7.34 6.55 14.35
C SER A 227 -7.35 5.35 13.40
N ASN A 228 -8.49 4.64 13.32
CA ASN A 228 -8.74 3.57 12.33
C ASN A 228 -9.29 4.08 11.00
N SER A 229 -9.42 5.39 10.81
CA SER A 229 -9.97 5.95 9.58
C SER A 229 -9.12 5.61 8.37
N GLY A 230 -9.74 5.17 7.27
CA GLY A 230 -9.06 4.93 5.99
C GLY A 230 -8.43 6.18 5.36
N VAL A 231 -8.90 7.37 5.78
CA VAL A 231 -8.44 8.68 5.26
C VAL A 231 -7.56 9.46 6.27
N LYS A 232 -7.15 8.82 7.35
CA LYS A 232 -6.42 9.45 8.46
C LYS A 232 -5.12 10.19 8.08
N PHE A 233 -4.51 9.87 6.96
CA PHE A 233 -3.30 10.55 6.49
C PHE A 233 -3.58 11.67 5.49
N TYR A 234 -4.83 11.87 5.09
CA TYR A 234 -5.17 12.78 3.99
C TYR A 234 -4.80 14.25 4.29
N ARG A 235 -5.13 14.76 5.47
CA ARG A 235 -4.79 16.14 5.86
C ARG A 235 -3.27 16.35 5.89
N TYR A 236 -2.54 15.42 6.48
CA TYR A 236 -1.09 15.52 6.54
C TYR A 236 -0.43 15.43 5.16
N MET A 237 -0.91 14.53 4.29
CA MET A 237 -0.45 14.46 2.90
C MET A 237 -0.68 15.76 2.14
N SER A 238 -1.88 16.35 2.29
CA SER A 238 -2.21 17.63 1.67
C SER A 238 -1.30 18.75 2.18
N TRP A 239 -1.07 18.81 3.48
CA TRP A 239 -0.19 19.80 4.09
C TRP A 239 1.28 19.66 3.63
N LEU A 240 1.81 18.42 3.54
CA LEU A 240 3.14 18.17 2.99
C LEU A 240 3.26 18.72 1.56
N ALA A 241 2.27 18.47 0.73
CA ALA A 241 2.28 18.88 -0.67
C ALA A 241 2.10 20.40 -0.83
N SER A 242 1.10 20.99 -0.16
CA SER A 242 0.74 22.41 -0.34
C SER A 242 1.69 23.37 0.36
N GLU A 243 2.10 23.06 1.59
CA GLU A 243 2.88 23.99 2.41
C GLU A 243 4.39 23.74 2.32
N ASN A 244 4.80 22.49 2.00
CA ASN A 244 6.21 22.10 2.02
C ASN A 244 6.76 21.68 0.67
N SER A 245 5.92 21.55 -0.35
CA SER A 245 6.32 20.99 -1.65
C SER A 245 6.96 19.61 -1.55
N ILE A 246 6.48 18.79 -0.60
CA ILE A 246 7.00 17.46 -0.33
C ILE A 246 5.92 16.44 -0.64
N VAL A 247 6.30 15.36 -1.33
CA VAL A 247 5.44 14.22 -1.63
C VAL A 247 6.01 12.97 -1.00
N ASP A 248 5.17 12.16 -0.35
CA ASP A 248 5.54 10.87 0.18
C ASP A 248 4.58 9.77 -0.27
N PRO A 249 4.90 9.04 -1.35
CA PRO A 249 4.07 7.96 -1.84
C PRO A 249 3.94 6.77 -0.88
N ALA A 250 4.86 6.66 0.08
CA ALA A 250 4.88 5.61 1.10
C ALA A 250 4.48 6.12 2.49
N LEU A 251 3.77 7.25 2.57
CA LEU A 251 3.49 7.91 3.84
C LEU A 251 2.84 6.99 4.88
N ARG A 252 1.83 6.22 4.49
CA ARG A 252 1.18 5.26 5.40
C ARG A 252 2.20 4.29 6.00
N ASP A 253 3.07 3.76 5.17
CA ASP A 253 4.04 2.74 5.58
C ASP A 253 5.06 3.31 6.57
N ARG A 254 5.39 4.60 6.46
CA ARG A 254 6.26 5.28 7.45
C ARG A 254 5.69 5.28 8.85
N PHE A 255 4.37 5.32 8.99
CA PHE A 255 3.72 5.31 10.29
C PHE A 255 3.36 3.91 10.77
N THR A 256 2.99 2.99 9.86
CA THR A 256 2.28 1.76 10.22
C THR A 256 2.91 0.47 9.69
N ALA A 257 3.93 0.52 8.81
CA ALA A 257 4.57 -0.69 8.30
C ALA A 257 5.27 -1.47 9.43
N GLY A 258 5.10 -2.81 9.43
CA GLY A 258 5.72 -3.71 10.39
C GLY A 258 4.80 -4.21 11.51
N GLY A 259 3.47 -4.01 11.38
CA GLY A 259 2.48 -4.62 12.26
C GLY A 259 2.53 -4.11 13.70
N ARG A 260 2.79 -5.02 14.66
CA ARG A 260 2.90 -4.72 16.09
C ARG A 260 4.33 -4.96 16.57
N ALA A 261 4.78 -4.16 17.53
CA ALA A 261 6.11 -4.27 18.14
C ALA A 261 6.07 -3.82 19.60
N ASP A 262 7.05 -4.25 20.38
CA ASP A 262 7.23 -3.76 21.73
C ASP A 262 7.88 -2.37 21.71
N VAL A 263 7.46 -1.52 22.63
CA VAL A 263 8.07 -0.21 22.88
C VAL A 263 8.71 -0.27 24.26
N SER A 264 10.03 -0.38 24.28
CA SER A 264 10.83 -0.43 25.51
C SER A 264 11.24 0.98 25.91
N LEU A 265 10.81 1.43 27.08
CA LEU A 265 11.17 2.69 27.69
C LEU A 265 12.07 2.42 28.88
N GLU A 266 12.69 3.46 29.44
CA GLU A 266 13.60 3.30 30.60
C GLU A 266 12.96 2.55 31.78
N HIS A 267 11.67 2.76 32.05
CA HIS A 267 10.99 2.23 33.23
C HIS A 267 9.85 1.24 32.95
N VAL A 268 9.43 1.09 31.69
CA VAL A 268 8.30 0.25 31.31
C VAL A 268 8.44 -0.30 29.90
N ILE A 269 7.92 -1.48 29.65
CA ILE A 269 7.79 -2.07 28.32
C ILE A 269 6.32 -2.18 27.99
N TYR A 270 5.91 -1.58 26.87
CA TYR A 270 4.59 -1.73 26.28
C TYR A 270 4.65 -2.77 25.18
N GLU A 271 4.06 -3.94 25.43
CA GLU A 271 4.13 -5.09 24.53
C GLU A 271 3.12 -4.97 23.38
N LYS A 272 3.53 -5.41 22.18
CA LYS A 272 2.68 -5.61 21.01
C LYS A 272 1.83 -4.40 20.61
N LEU A 273 2.37 -3.20 20.77
CA LEU A 273 1.72 -1.98 20.30
C LEU A 273 1.73 -1.90 18.77
N PRO A 274 0.70 -1.27 18.14
CA PRO A 274 0.77 -0.88 16.73
C PRO A 274 2.05 -0.09 16.40
N ARG A 275 2.63 -0.35 15.25
CA ARG A 275 3.95 0.21 14.83
C ARG A 275 4.05 1.73 14.94
N ILE A 276 2.94 2.44 14.83
CA ILE A 276 2.90 3.89 14.96
C ILE A 276 3.48 4.37 16.31
N PHE A 277 3.35 3.60 17.40
CA PHE A 277 3.89 3.96 18.72
C PHE A 277 5.41 3.77 18.80
N THR A 278 5.97 2.77 18.10
CA THR A 278 7.44 2.67 17.95
C THR A 278 7.98 3.88 17.18
N ASN A 279 7.27 4.30 16.13
CA ASN A 279 7.66 5.49 15.38
C ASN A 279 7.49 6.76 16.21
N LEU A 280 6.43 6.89 17.01
CA LEU A 280 6.27 7.98 17.96
C LEU A 280 7.47 8.06 18.92
N HIS A 281 7.89 6.93 19.50
CA HIS A 281 9.06 6.86 20.38
C HIS A 281 10.35 7.28 19.66
N ASN A 282 10.58 6.78 18.45
CA ASN A 282 11.75 7.13 17.64
C ASN A 282 11.83 8.62 17.33
N TYR A 283 10.70 9.29 17.17
CA TYR A 283 10.61 10.71 16.85
C TYR A 283 10.24 11.60 18.06
N ARG A 284 10.22 11.05 19.29
CA ARG A 284 9.77 11.76 20.51
C ARG A 284 10.43 13.11 20.75
N LYS A 285 11.73 13.23 20.43
CA LYS A 285 12.44 14.50 20.50
C LYS A 285 11.76 15.59 19.68
N TYR A 286 11.44 15.27 18.44
CA TYR A 286 10.81 16.21 17.52
C TYR A 286 9.36 16.52 17.92
N VAL A 287 8.66 15.54 18.51
CA VAL A 287 7.31 15.76 19.04
C VAL A 287 7.34 16.75 20.21
N ILE A 288 8.25 16.57 21.16
CA ILE A 288 8.40 17.52 22.30
C ILE A 288 8.82 18.90 21.81
N ASP A 289 9.77 18.98 20.89
CA ASP A 289 10.23 20.25 20.35
C ASP A 289 9.11 20.98 19.60
N GLU A 290 8.28 20.24 18.86
CA GLU A 290 7.10 20.78 18.18
C GLU A 290 6.04 21.30 19.17
N ILE A 291 5.65 20.51 20.19
CA ILE A 291 4.71 20.93 21.23
C ILE A 291 5.21 22.18 21.98
N ARG A 292 6.51 22.24 22.27
CA ARG A 292 7.14 23.34 22.98
C ARG A 292 7.06 24.65 22.19
N ASN A 293 7.38 24.57 20.89
CA ASN A 293 7.57 25.75 20.04
C ASN A 293 6.32 26.09 19.22
N ALA A 294 5.27 25.26 19.33
CA ALA A 294 4.04 25.41 18.55
C ALA A 294 3.31 26.73 18.81
N ASP A 295 2.81 27.32 17.74
CA ASP A 295 1.88 28.42 17.78
C ASP A 295 0.56 27.98 18.42
N SER A 296 0.07 28.77 19.40
CA SER A 296 -1.12 28.42 20.18
C SER A 296 -2.40 28.39 19.34
N ASP A 297 -2.50 29.25 18.34
CA ASP A 297 -3.70 29.29 17.48
C ASP A 297 -3.74 28.04 16.59
N LYS A 298 -2.58 27.62 16.05
CA LYS A 298 -2.48 26.40 15.27
C LYS A 298 -2.75 25.14 16.11
N LEU A 299 -2.28 25.10 17.35
CA LEU A 299 -2.62 24.01 18.28
C LEU A 299 -4.09 23.99 18.64
N ASN A 300 -4.68 25.16 18.86
CA ASN A 300 -6.12 25.27 19.11
C ASN A 300 -6.94 24.68 17.94
N ASP A 301 -6.56 25.02 16.72
CA ASP A 301 -7.20 24.49 15.52
C ASP A 301 -7.02 22.95 15.38
N ALA A 302 -5.83 22.46 15.71
CA ALA A 302 -5.52 21.03 15.60
C ALA A 302 -6.17 20.19 16.71
N TRP A 303 -6.24 20.71 17.93
CA TRP A 303 -6.71 19.97 19.12
C TRP A 303 -8.14 20.33 19.52
N ASN A 304 -8.72 21.35 18.88
CA ASN A 304 -10.05 21.90 19.22
C ASN A 304 -10.17 22.29 20.72
N GLN A 305 -9.10 22.85 21.27
CA GLN A 305 -9.03 23.34 22.65
C GLN A 305 -7.90 24.35 22.82
N ILE A 306 -8.07 25.28 23.76
CA ILE A 306 -7.04 26.30 24.07
C ILE A 306 -5.82 25.59 24.70
N PRO A 307 -4.63 25.70 24.08
CA PRO A 307 -3.44 25.06 24.61
C PRO A 307 -2.98 25.69 25.92
N ALA A 308 -2.49 24.88 26.84
CA ALA A 308 -1.86 25.33 28.06
C ALA A 308 -0.56 26.11 27.76
N THR A 309 -0.10 26.92 28.72
CA THR A 309 1.16 27.65 28.61
C THR A 309 2.37 26.81 29.03
N ASP A 310 2.19 25.92 29.99
CA ASP A 310 3.22 24.99 30.46
C ASP A 310 3.36 23.78 29.53
N LEU A 311 4.62 23.37 29.30
CA LEU A 311 4.92 22.28 28.37
C LEU A 311 4.35 20.93 28.84
N ASN A 312 4.42 20.61 30.13
CA ASN A 312 3.91 19.34 30.62
C ASN A 312 2.39 19.27 30.50
N ASP A 313 1.70 20.38 30.70
CA ASP A 313 0.26 20.47 30.53
C ASP A 313 -0.13 20.41 29.06
N ARG A 314 0.68 20.99 28.13
CA ARG A 314 0.49 20.82 26.68
C ARG A 314 0.65 19.34 26.27
N ILE A 315 1.65 18.66 26.79
CA ILE A 315 1.86 17.21 26.53
C ILE A 315 0.66 16.40 27.03
N ARG A 316 0.13 16.70 28.21
CA ARG A 316 -1.09 16.03 28.72
C ARG A 316 -2.30 16.31 27.84
N GLN A 317 -2.52 17.57 27.43
CA GLN A 317 -3.60 17.91 26.52
C GLN A 317 -3.48 17.17 25.19
N TRP A 318 -2.29 17.15 24.59
CA TRP A 318 -2.02 16.38 23.38
C TRP A 318 -2.32 14.89 23.57
N ALA A 319 -1.87 14.31 24.68
CA ALA A 319 -2.11 12.90 24.98
C ALA A 319 -3.60 12.57 25.13
N ILE A 320 -4.39 13.43 25.74
CA ILE A 320 -5.87 13.31 25.84
C ILE A 320 -6.50 13.30 24.46
N VAL A 321 -6.12 14.28 23.59
CA VAL A 321 -6.66 14.39 22.23
C VAL A 321 -6.33 13.14 21.39
N VAL A 322 -5.10 12.67 21.45
CA VAL A 322 -4.65 11.49 20.72
C VAL A 322 -5.30 10.22 21.28
N ALA A 323 -5.35 10.06 22.61
CA ALA A 323 -5.93 8.88 23.28
C ALA A 323 -7.39 8.66 22.89
N ALA A 324 -8.15 9.74 22.73
CA ALA A 324 -9.55 9.68 22.29
C ALA A 324 -9.74 9.13 20.86
N LEU A 325 -8.70 9.17 20.04
CA LEU A 325 -8.72 8.70 18.64
C LEU A 325 -8.16 7.28 18.46
N ILE A 326 -7.41 6.78 19.46
CA ILE A 326 -6.83 5.44 19.43
C ILE A 326 -7.93 4.39 19.62
N PRO A 327 -8.07 3.42 18.70
CA PRO A 327 -9.01 2.32 18.85
C PRO A 327 -8.76 1.52 20.13
N ASP A 328 -9.82 0.94 20.68
CA ASP A 328 -9.71 0.05 21.86
C ASP A 328 -9.13 -1.32 21.49
N GLU A 329 -9.34 -1.77 20.27
CA GLU A 329 -9.00 -3.11 19.80
C GLU A 329 -7.55 -3.53 20.12
N GLY A 330 -7.42 -4.46 21.06
CA GLY A 330 -6.13 -4.97 21.55
C GLY A 330 -5.33 -3.99 22.40
N MET A 331 -5.98 -2.94 22.93
CA MET A 331 -5.39 -1.92 23.79
C MET A 331 -6.31 -1.56 24.99
N GLU A 332 -7.34 -2.37 25.23
CA GLU A 332 -8.35 -2.15 26.27
C GLU A 332 -7.77 -2.11 27.69
N HIS A 333 -6.64 -2.79 27.89
CA HIS A 333 -5.94 -2.88 29.17
C HIS A 333 -4.98 -1.71 29.43
N LEU A 334 -4.80 -0.79 28.47
CA LEU A 334 -3.83 0.29 28.57
C LEU A 334 -4.49 1.62 28.96
N HIS A 335 -3.83 2.33 29.86
CA HIS A 335 -4.10 3.76 30.11
C HIS A 335 -3.45 4.58 28.99
N LYS A 336 -4.17 4.76 27.87
CA LYS A 336 -3.64 5.33 26.62
C LYS A 336 -2.99 6.70 26.80
N GLU A 337 -3.57 7.56 27.62
CA GLU A 337 -3.01 8.89 27.90
C GLU A 337 -1.64 8.77 28.59
N GLN A 338 -1.55 7.93 29.63
CA GLN A 338 -0.29 7.73 30.35
C GLN A 338 0.76 7.09 29.45
N MET A 339 0.40 6.07 28.67
CA MET A 339 1.27 5.44 27.68
C MET A 339 1.86 6.47 26.69
N LEU A 340 1.03 7.37 26.16
CA LEU A 340 1.49 8.41 25.24
C LEU A 340 2.47 9.38 25.91
N ILE A 341 2.18 9.79 27.15
CA ILE A 341 3.08 10.65 27.95
C ILE A 341 4.39 9.93 28.17
N ASP A 342 4.37 8.69 28.64
CA ASP A 342 5.58 7.90 28.90
C ASP A 342 6.44 7.76 27.63
N ILE A 343 5.82 7.47 26.47
CA ILE A 343 6.53 7.33 25.21
C ILE A 343 7.25 8.62 24.79
N VAL A 344 6.58 9.79 24.89
CA VAL A 344 7.15 11.04 24.40
C VAL A 344 8.14 11.66 25.42
N THR A 345 7.97 11.38 26.72
CA THR A 345 8.86 11.91 27.75
C THR A 345 10.00 10.96 28.13
N ASP A 346 10.07 9.79 27.50
CA ASP A 346 11.19 8.87 27.70
C ASP A 346 12.52 9.53 27.39
N PRO A 347 13.56 9.38 28.24
CA PRO A 347 14.85 10.05 28.05
C PRO A 347 15.44 9.83 26.66
N ILE A 348 16.09 10.86 26.14
CA ILE A 348 16.81 10.79 24.87
C ILE A 348 18.28 10.49 25.22
N GLU A 349 18.73 9.30 24.83
CA GLU A 349 20.14 8.93 24.96
C GLU A 349 21.08 9.83 24.16
#